data_c8d1af7f31808316f87c045d93a25e31
#
_entry.id   c8d1af7f31808316f87c045d93a25e31
#
_cell.length_a   1.000
_cell.length_b   1.000
_cell.length_c   1.000
_cell.angle_alpha   90.00
_cell.angle_beta   90.00
_cell.angle_gamma   90.00
#
_symmetry.space_group_name_H-M   'P 1'
#
loop_
_entity.id
_entity.type
_entity.pdbx_description
1 polymer ?
#
loop_
_entity_poly.entity_id
_entity_poly.type
_entity_poly.pdbx_seq_one_letter_code
_entity_poly.pdbx_strand_id
1 'polypeptide(L)'
;MTNATRISQRFAELRRAGEMGLVAYITAGDPSLEATETFVLALAEAGADVIELGVPFSDPVADGPVIQRASERSLRSGTTLAGVLALVKSLRAKTEVPLVLFSYFNPVLQMGLEKFADAAREAGADGALITDLTPDEAADYRAAVGARGLDTIFLAAPTSTDERLARIAEASSGFLYLISRNGVTGAKDQLPDDLPSLVRRVRRVTQLPIAVGFGISLPGQVSILGGLADAAVVGSALVAEIERAPSPQAAAQALAARVKSLKLAATSGLSRREPGA
;
A
#
# COMPACT_ATOMS: atom_id res chain seq x y z
N MET A 1 21.78 10.15 -11.51
CA MET A 1 21.56 8.98 -10.62
C MET A 1 20.41 9.36 -9.71
N THR A 2 19.22 8.78 -9.91
CA THR A 2 18.08 9.00 -9.00
C THR A 2 18.45 8.39 -7.65
N ASN A 3 18.45 9.21 -6.58
CA ASN A 3 18.66 8.70 -5.23
C ASN A 3 17.61 7.63 -4.95
N ALA A 4 18.06 6.45 -4.47
CA ALA A 4 17.17 5.37 -4.11
C ALA A 4 16.19 5.83 -3.01
N THR A 5 14.89 5.67 -3.23
CA THR A 5 13.85 5.96 -2.24
C THR A 5 13.87 4.91 -1.11
N ARG A 6 13.26 5.21 0.05
CA ARG A 6 13.11 4.21 1.13
C ARG A 6 12.36 2.96 0.64
N ILE A 7 11.38 3.13 -0.24
CA ILE A 7 10.65 2.01 -0.85
C ILE A 7 11.61 1.12 -1.63
N SER A 8 12.37 1.69 -2.56
CA SER A 8 13.31 0.93 -3.40
C SER A 8 14.43 0.28 -2.59
N GLN A 9 14.93 0.95 -1.54
CA GLN A 9 15.91 0.41 -0.60
C GLN A 9 15.35 -0.80 0.15
N ARG A 10 14.12 -0.67 0.70
CA ARG A 10 13.48 -1.77 1.45
C ARG A 10 13.24 -3.00 0.57
N PHE A 11 12.75 -2.83 -0.63
CA PHE A 11 12.59 -3.96 -1.57
C PHE A 11 13.93 -4.58 -1.99
N ALA A 12 14.99 -3.78 -2.11
CA ALA A 12 16.33 -4.32 -2.37
C ALA A 12 16.88 -5.14 -1.21
N GLU A 13 16.60 -4.74 0.04
CA GLU A 13 16.94 -5.51 1.25
C GLU A 13 16.19 -6.84 1.29
N LEU A 14 14.86 -6.81 1.09
CA LEU A 14 14.02 -8.00 1.04
C LEU A 14 14.51 -8.99 -0.04
N ARG A 15 14.81 -8.49 -1.23
CA ARG A 15 15.35 -9.31 -2.33
C ARG A 15 16.67 -9.96 -1.96
N ARG A 16 17.60 -9.22 -1.32
CA ARG A 16 18.90 -9.77 -0.87
C ARG A 16 18.73 -10.82 0.22
N ALA A 17 17.76 -10.64 1.11
CA ALA A 17 17.43 -11.60 2.16
C ALA A 17 16.64 -12.81 1.61
N GLY A 18 16.17 -12.77 0.37
CA GLY A 18 15.27 -13.78 -0.18
C GLY A 18 13.90 -13.74 0.50
N GLU A 19 13.46 -12.60 1.00
CA GLU A 19 12.19 -12.44 1.73
C GLU A 19 11.13 -11.75 0.87
N MET A 20 9.87 -12.10 1.12
CA MET A 20 8.72 -11.37 0.59
C MET A 20 8.32 -10.26 1.56
N GLY A 21 7.99 -9.08 1.01
CA GLY A 21 7.52 -7.93 1.77
C GLY A 21 6.08 -8.04 2.22
N LEU A 22 5.73 -7.26 3.24
CA LEU A 22 4.36 -7.04 3.70
C LEU A 22 4.05 -5.54 3.65
N VAL A 23 3.09 -5.16 2.81
CA VAL A 23 2.53 -3.81 2.73
C VAL A 23 1.26 -3.77 3.55
N ALA A 24 1.19 -2.89 4.55
CA ALA A 24 0.05 -2.75 5.44
C ALA A 24 -0.72 -1.47 5.12
N TYR A 25 -2.01 -1.59 4.78
CA TYR A 25 -2.89 -0.45 4.57
C TYR A 25 -3.76 -0.22 5.80
N ILE A 26 -3.87 1.03 6.24
CA ILE A 26 -4.88 1.51 7.20
C ILE A 26 -5.45 2.86 6.75
N THR A 27 -6.70 3.16 7.14
CA THR A 27 -7.30 4.47 6.92
C THR A 27 -6.80 5.45 7.96
N ALA A 28 -6.15 6.53 7.55
CA ALA A 28 -5.67 7.57 8.44
C ALA A 28 -6.85 8.31 9.09
N GLY A 29 -6.76 8.57 10.41
CA GLY A 29 -7.81 9.25 11.16
C GLY A 29 -8.97 8.35 11.62
N ASP A 30 -8.88 7.04 11.42
CA ASP A 30 -9.85 6.08 11.94
C ASP A 30 -9.32 5.39 13.22
N PRO A 31 -9.84 5.65 14.39
CA PRO A 31 -10.89 6.64 14.75
C PRO A 31 -10.36 8.07 14.92
N SER A 32 -9.06 8.29 14.99
CA SER A 32 -8.40 9.61 15.07
C SER A 32 -6.98 9.58 14.52
N LEU A 33 -6.37 10.75 14.27
CA LEU A 33 -4.98 10.85 13.81
C LEU A 33 -3.99 10.37 14.88
N GLU A 34 -4.26 10.62 16.16
CA GLU A 34 -3.43 10.16 17.29
C GLU A 34 -3.46 8.63 17.42
N ALA A 35 -4.62 8.01 17.22
CA ALA A 35 -4.75 6.55 17.17
C ALA A 35 -3.98 5.99 15.96
N THR A 36 -4.08 6.64 14.79
CA THR A 36 -3.35 6.23 13.59
C THR A 36 -1.84 6.26 13.81
N GLU A 37 -1.31 7.27 14.50
CA GLU A 37 0.12 7.31 14.84
C GLU A 37 0.53 6.06 15.64
N THR A 38 -0.26 5.72 16.66
CA THR A 38 -0.03 4.51 17.47
C THR A 38 -0.08 3.24 16.62
N PHE A 39 -1.03 3.16 15.67
CA PHE A 39 -1.17 2.00 14.79
C PHE A 39 0.00 1.85 13.83
N VAL A 40 0.46 2.94 13.22
CA VAL A 40 1.61 2.92 12.31
C VAL A 40 2.88 2.43 13.02
N LEU A 41 3.14 2.93 14.23
CA LEU A 41 4.29 2.49 15.02
C LEU A 41 4.19 1.00 15.39
N ALA A 42 3.01 0.53 15.78
CA ALA A 42 2.77 -0.89 16.09
C ALA A 42 2.92 -1.79 14.85
N LEU A 43 2.46 -1.34 13.67
CA LEU A 43 2.63 -2.05 12.39
C LEU A 43 4.11 -2.14 12.00
N ALA A 44 4.85 -1.03 12.12
CA ALA A 44 6.28 -0.97 11.80
C ALA A 44 7.10 -1.90 12.72
N GLU A 45 6.86 -1.85 14.03
CA GLU A 45 7.51 -2.72 15.01
C GLU A 45 7.16 -4.20 14.80
N ALA A 46 5.95 -4.48 14.33
CA ALA A 46 5.49 -5.84 14.02
C ALA A 46 6.09 -6.41 12.72
N GLY A 47 6.77 -5.60 11.92
CA GLY A 47 7.48 -6.02 10.69
C GLY A 47 6.76 -5.71 9.39
N ALA A 48 5.86 -4.72 9.35
CA ALA A 48 5.39 -4.16 8.09
C ALA A 48 6.57 -3.50 7.34
N ASP A 49 6.73 -3.80 6.06
CA ASP A 49 7.84 -3.32 5.24
C ASP A 49 7.53 -1.99 4.55
N VAL A 50 6.26 -1.75 4.26
CA VAL A 50 5.70 -0.49 3.75
C VAL A 50 4.34 -0.27 4.41
N ILE A 51 4.00 0.97 4.72
CA ILE A 51 2.67 1.31 5.26
C ILE A 51 1.98 2.29 4.31
N GLU A 52 0.79 1.92 3.87
CA GLU A 52 -0.10 2.77 3.10
C GLU A 52 -1.08 3.48 4.03
N LEU A 53 -1.10 4.80 3.98
CA LEU A 53 -2.01 5.66 4.73
C LEU A 53 -3.14 6.13 3.82
N GLY A 54 -4.31 5.53 3.98
CA GLY A 54 -5.51 5.90 3.25
C GLY A 54 -6.00 7.29 3.68
N VAL A 55 -5.98 8.24 2.76
CA VAL A 55 -6.60 9.55 2.95
C VAL A 55 -8.11 9.39 2.81
N PRO A 56 -8.90 9.71 3.84
CA PRO A 56 -10.34 9.50 3.78
C PRO A 56 -10.98 10.40 2.70
N PHE A 57 -11.95 9.84 1.98
CA PHE A 57 -12.67 10.52 0.93
C PHE A 57 -14.17 10.21 1.02
N SER A 58 -15.02 11.19 0.66
CA SER A 58 -16.48 11.06 0.77
C SER A 58 -17.10 10.09 -0.24
N ASP A 59 -16.43 9.92 -1.39
CA ASP A 59 -16.97 9.17 -2.53
C ASP A 59 -16.03 8.03 -2.95
N PRO A 60 -15.73 7.06 -2.06
CA PRO A 60 -14.67 6.08 -2.21
C PRO A 60 -15.10 4.90 -3.10
N VAL A 61 -15.31 5.17 -4.40
CA VAL A 61 -15.89 4.22 -5.38
C VAL A 61 -15.06 2.95 -5.61
N ALA A 62 -13.75 3.00 -5.36
CA ALA A 62 -12.86 1.86 -5.51
C ALA A 62 -12.78 1.00 -4.23
N ASP A 63 -13.32 1.48 -3.11
CA ASP A 63 -13.18 0.83 -1.81
C ASP A 63 -14.33 -0.11 -1.49
N GLY A 64 -14.02 -1.18 -0.78
CA GLY A 64 -15.01 -2.08 -0.21
C GLY A 64 -15.63 -1.54 1.09
N PRO A 65 -16.72 -2.17 1.57
CA PRO A 65 -17.54 -1.62 2.64
C PRO A 65 -16.77 -1.42 3.97
N VAL A 66 -15.73 -2.19 4.24
CA VAL A 66 -14.90 -2.04 5.44
C VAL A 66 -14.10 -0.75 5.39
N ILE A 67 -13.46 -0.46 4.24
CA ILE A 67 -12.67 0.75 4.06
C ILE A 67 -13.59 1.98 3.95
N GLN A 68 -14.75 1.85 3.28
CA GLN A 68 -15.75 2.92 3.23
C GLN A 68 -16.20 3.37 4.62
N ARG A 69 -16.54 2.43 5.51
CA ARG A 69 -16.91 2.77 6.90
C ARG A 69 -15.76 3.41 7.69
N ALA A 70 -14.52 2.96 7.46
CA ALA A 70 -13.34 3.58 8.06
C ALA A 70 -13.16 5.02 7.59
N SER A 71 -13.31 5.28 6.27
CA SER A 71 -13.29 6.63 5.71
C SER A 71 -14.39 7.51 6.30
N GLU A 72 -15.62 6.99 6.47
CA GLU A 72 -16.70 7.73 7.12
C GLU A 72 -16.36 8.09 8.59
N ARG A 73 -15.82 7.15 9.38
CA ARG A 73 -15.39 7.43 10.76
C ARG A 73 -14.31 8.49 10.81
N SER A 74 -13.31 8.36 9.92
CA SER A 74 -12.21 9.31 9.80
C SER A 74 -12.69 10.72 9.39
N LEU A 75 -13.59 10.84 8.41
CA LEU A 75 -14.18 12.13 8.03
C LEU A 75 -14.98 12.75 9.17
N ARG A 76 -15.75 11.96 9.92
CA ARG A 76 -16.49 12.44 11.09
C ARG A 76 -15.57 12.95 12.21
N SER A 77 -14.35 12.41 12.32
CA SER A 77 -13.33 12.93 13.25
C SER A 77 -12.63 14.20 12.75
N GLY A 78 -12.99 14.70 11.56
CA GLY A 78 -12.43 15.92 11.00
C GLY A 78 -11.09 15.71 10.27
N THR A 79 -10.75 14.48 9.91
CA THR A 79 -9.50 14.20 9.19
C THR A 79 -9.52 14.81 7.79
N THR A 80 -8.43 15.47 7.43
CA THR A 80 -8.18 16.08 6.11
C THR A 80 -6.85 15.61 5.53
N LEU A 81 -6.63 15.80 4.23
CA LEU A 81 -5.33 15.53 3.60
C LEU A 81 -4.18 16.29 4.30
N ALA A 82 -4.41 17.56 4.68
CA ALA A 82 -3.41 18.33 5.44
C ALA A 82 -3.12 17.72 6.81
N GLY A 83 -4.15 17.20 7.50
CA GLY A 83 -3.98 16.47 8.77
C GLY A 83 -3.18 15.18 8.60
N VAL A 84 -3.43 14.43 7.51
CA VAL A 84 -2.66 13.22 7.19
C VAL A 84 -1.19 13.56 6.89
N LEU A 85 -0.91 14.63 6.17
CA LEU A 85 0.46 15.09 5.92
C LEU A 85 1.17 15.52 7.23
N ALA A 86 0.47 16.20 8.14
CA ALA A 86 1.01 16.53 9.45
C ALA A 86 1.31 15.26 10.28
N LEU A 87 0.45 14.24 10.22
CA LEU A 87 0.69 12.94 10.84
C LEU A 87 1.94 12.26 10.25
N VAL A 88 2.11 12.24 8.93
CA VAL A 88 3.31 11.69 8.27
C VAL A 88 4.57 12.37 8.78
N LYS A 89 4.55 13.71 8.94
CA LYS A 89 5.66 14.48 9.49
C LYS A 89 6.00 14.08 10.93
N SER A 90 5.00 13.89 11.78
CA SER A 90 5.17 13.38 13.16
C SER A 90 5.77 11.96 13.16
N LEU A 91 5.24 11.08 12.32
CA LEU A 91 5.71 9.71 12.18
C LEU A 91 7.17 9.64 11.72
N ARG A 92 7.58 10.49 10.79
CA ARG A 92 8.93 10.47 10.23
C ARG A 92 10.02 10.77 11.28
N ALA A 93 9.69 11.47 12.35
CA ALA A 93 10.59 11.65 13.49
C ALA A 93 10.74 10.38 14.36
N LYS A 94 9.91 9.34 14.14
CA LYS A 94 9.81 8.15 15.01
C LYS A 94 10.08 6.84 14.28
N THR A 95 10.00 6.82 12.94
CA THR A 95 10.17 5.60 12.15
C THR A 95 10.74 5.88 10.77
N GLU A 96 11.54 4.95 10.27
CA GLU A 96 12.08 4.95 8.90
C GLU A 96 11.28 4.03 7.95
N VAL A 97 10.20 3.39 8.42
CA VAL A 97 9.36 2.56 7.55
C VAL A 97 8.85 3.39 6.38
N PRO A 98 8.90 2.89 5.14
CA PRO A 98 8.33 3.57 3.99
C PRO A 98 6.85 3.88 4.17
N LEU A 99 6.45 5.14 3.95
CA LEU A 99 5.08 5.64 4.08
C LEU A 99 4.56 6.08 2.72
N VAL A 100 3.48 5.47 2.27
CA VAL A 100 2.80 5.78 1.00
C VAL A 100 1.47 6.44 1.31
N LEU A 101 1.20 7.58 0.67
CA LEU A 101 -0.12 8.21 0.69
C LEU A 101 -1.02 7.49 -0.31
N PHE A 102 -2.10 6.91 0.18
CA PHE A 102 -3.10 6.24 -0.65
C PHE A 102 -4.35 7.10 -0.73
N SER A 103 -4.67 7.63 -1.90
CA SER A 103 -5.72 8.66 -2.04
C SER A 103 -6.54 8.49 -3.31
N TYR A 104 -7.59 9.29 -3.39
CA TYR A 104 -8.28 9.62 -4.63
C TYR A 104 -7.72 10.91 -5.21
N PHE A 105 -7.97 11.16 -6.50
CA PHE A 105 -7.39 12.31 -7.19
C PHE A 105 -7.97 13.65 -6.72
N ASN A 106 -9.28 13.70 -6.44
CA ASN A 106 -9.94 14.95 -6.07
C ASN A 106 -9.33 15.65 -4.85
N PRO A 107 -9.04 15.00 -3.71
CA PRO A 107 -8.34 15.65 -2.59
C PRO A 107 -6.99 16.25 -2.97
N VAL A 108 -6.23 15.57 -3.83
CA VAL A 108 -4.92 16.03 -4.32
C VAL A 108 -5.08 17.21 -5.26
N LEU A 109 -6.05 17.15 -6.19
CA LEU A 109 -6.36 18.21 -7.13
C LEU A 109 -6.83 19.49 -6.41
N GLN A 110 -7.67 19.36 -5.38
CA GLN A 110 -8.13 20.49 -4.56
C GLN A 110 -6.98 21.17 -3.80
N MET A 111 -5.97 20.44 -3.37
CA MET A 111 -4.77 21.01 -2.78
C MET A 111 -3.87 21.68 -3.83
N GLY A 112 -3.91 21.22 -5.08
CA GLY A 112 -2.99 21.55 -6.17
C GLY A 112 -1.79 20.61 -6.21
N LEU A 113 -1.45 20.10 -7.41
CA LEU A 113 -0.45 19.03 -7.60
C LEU A 113 0.93 19.40 -7.04
N GLU A 114 1.41 20.60 -7.36
CA GLU A 114 2.71 21.10 -6.89
C GLU A 114 2.73 21.23 -5.36
N LYS A 115 1.69 21.86 -4.79
CA LYS A 115 1.57 22.05 -3.34
C LYS A 115 1.46 20.71 -2.60
N PHE A 116 0.72 19.75 -3.16
CA PHE A 116 0.65 18.39 -2.62
C PHE A 116 2.01 17.71 -2.62
N ALA A 117 2.73 17.76 -3.75
CA ALA A 117 4.04 17.13 -3.88
C ALA A 117 5.08 17.76 -2.93
N ASP A 118 5.09 19.09 -2.80
CA ASP A 118 5.96 19.79 -1.84
C ASP A 118 5.64 19.39 -0.41
N ALA A 119 4.36 19.45 -0.02
CA ALA A 119 3.93 19.09 1.33
C ALA A 119 4.17 17.61 1.68
N ALA A 120 3.95 16.70 0.73
CA ALA A 120 4.24 15.28 0.91
C ALA A 120 5.75 15.03 1.11
N ARG A 121 6.59 15.69 0.31
CA ARG A 121 8.05 15.62 0.45
C ARG A 121 8.53 16.18 1.78
N GLU A 122 8.05 17.37 2.16
CA GLU A 122 8.40 18.01 3.44
C GLU A 122 7.94 17.19 4.65
N ALA A 123 6.78 16.54 4.55
CA ALA A 123 6.29 15.62 5.56
C ALA A 123 7.15 14.34 5.66
N GLY A 124 7.90 14.00 4.62
CA GLY A 124 8.73 12.80 4.56
C GLY A 124 7.98 11.55 4.11
N ALA A 125 6.91 11.72 3.32
CA ALA A 125 6.31 10.62 2.57
C ALA A 125 7.32 10.07 1.55
N ASP A 126 7.17 8.80 1.17
CA ASP A 126 8.06 8.12 0.23
C ASP A 126 7.44 7.96 -1.14
N GLY A 127 6.12 7.99 -1.22
CA GLY A 127 5.39 7.88 -2.48
C GLY A 127 3.90 8.14 -2.30
N ALA A 128 3.18 8.11 -3.43
CA ALA A 128 1.73 8.21 -3.43
C ALA A 128 1.11 7.29 -4.48
N LEU A 129 -0.05 6.73 -4.13
CA LEU A 129 -0.93 5.95 -4.98
C LEU A 129 -2.28 6.65 -5.07
N ILE A 130 -2.71 6.95 -6.30
CA ILE A 130 -4.00 7.58 -6.57
C ILE A 130 -4.88 6.56 -7.28
N THR A 131 -5.95 6.13 -6.63
CA THR A 131 -6.76 4.97 -7.04
C THR A 131 -7.53 5.17 -8.33
N ASP A 132 -7.98 6.38 -8.58
CA ASP A 132 -8.84 6.78 -9.71
C ASP A 132 -8.09 7.57 -10.79
N LEU A 133 -6.74 7.63 -10.73
CA LEU A 133 -5.91 8.28 -11.73
C LEU A 133 -5.22 7.24 -12.62
N THR A 134 -5.52 7.28 -13.91
CA THR A 134 -4.91 6.37 -14.88
C THR A 134 -3.54 6.88 -15.37
N PRO A 135 -2.61 6.00 -15.82
CA PRO A 135 -1.34 6.45 -16.37
C PRO A 135 -1.47 7.44 -17.53
N ASP A 136 -2.53 7.32 -18.32
CA ASP A 136 -2.78 8.15 -19.50
C ASP A 136 -3.13 9.60 -19.13
N GLU A 137 -3.70 9.82 -17.93
CA GLU A 137 -4.11 11.12 -17.38
C GLU A 137 -3.13 11.66 -16.34
N ALA A 138 -2.11 10.89 -15.98
CA ALA A 138 -1.23 11.19 -14.84
C ALA A 138 0.00 12.03 -15.18
N ALA A 139 0.14 12.59 -16.38
CA ALA A 139 1.37 13.26 -16.81
C ALA A 139 1.80 14.37 -15.84
N ASP A 140 0.91 15.30 -15.52
CA ASP A 140 1.18 16.44 -14.64
C ASP A 140 1.42 16.00 -13.18
N TYR A 141 0.62 15.03 -12.70
CA TYR A 141 0.80 14.43 -11.37
C TYR A 141 2.19 13.77 -11.24
N ARG A 142 2.57 12.94 -12.22
CA ARG A 142 3.88 12.27 -12.25
C ARG A 142 5.03 13.27 -12.30
N ALA A 143 4.90 14.34 -13.09
CA ALA A 143 5.89 15.40 -13.17
C ALA A 143 6.07 16.09 -11.81
N ALA A 144 4.97 16.50 -11.16
CA ALA A 144 5.01 17.16 -9.86
C ALA A 144 5.62 16.27 -8.76
N VAL A 145 5.12 15.03 -8.63
CA VAL A 145 5.52 14.07 -7.59
C VAL A 145 6.96 13.58 -7.81
N GLY A 146 7.29 13.22 -9.07
CA GLY A 146 8.62 12.74 -9.44
C GLY A 146 9.72 13.80 -9.29
N ALA A 147 9.43 15.08 -9.58
CA ALA A 147 10.37 16.18 -9.37
C ALA A 147 10.79 16.35 -7.89
N ARG A 148 9.96 15.88 -6.94
CA ARG A 148 10.26 15.87 -5.49
C ARG A 148 10.89 14.56 -5.02
N GLY A 149 11.17 13.62 -5.93
CA GLY A 149 11.77 12.32 -5.59
C GLY A 149 10.83 11.40 -4.80
N LEU A 150 9.52 11.59 -4.96
CA LEU A 150 8.49 10.70 -4.42
C LEU A 150 8.16 9.61 -5.45
N ASP A 151 7.92 8.39 -4.98
CA ASP A 151 7.48 7.30 -5.85
C ASP A 151 6.03 7.46 -6.27
N THR A 152 5.74 7.13 -7.54
CA THR A 152 4.37 7.03 -8.08
C THR A 152 4.00 5.57 -8.25
N ILE A 153 2.99 5.10 -7.50
CA ILE A 153 2.53 3.72 -7.54
C ILE A 153 1.22 3.66 -8.33
N PHE A 154 1.15 2.78 -9.34
CA PHE A 154 -0.05 2.58 -10.14
C PHE A 154 -0.60 1.17 -10.00
N LEU A 155 -1.91 1.06 -10.21
CA LEU A 155 -2.67 -0.17 -10.09
C LEU A 155 -2.74 -0.91 -11.43
N ALA A 156 -2.32 -2.17 -11.44
CA ALA A 156 -2.58 -3.11 -12.50
C ALA A 156 -3.69 -4.08 -12.10
N ALA A 157 -4.59 -4.39 -13.02
CA ALA A 157 -5.74 -5.25 -12.78
C ALA A 157 -5.72 -6.48 -13.71
N PRO A 158 -6.44 -7.57 -13.39
CA PRO A 158 -6.57 -8.73 -14.26
C PRO A 158 -7.08 -8.39 -15.66
N THR A 159 -7.91 -7.35 -15.77
CA THR A 159 -8.47 -6.84 -17.04
C THR A 159 -7.51 -5.98 -17.85
N SER A 160 -6.33 -5.62 -17.31
CA SER A 160 -5.34 -4.82 -18.04
C SER A 160 -4.77 -5.61 -19.22
N THR A 161 -4.81 -5.02 -20.42
CA THR A 161 -4.13 -5.57 -21.61
C THR A 161 -2.62 -5.48 -21.45
N ASP A 162 -1.85 -6.16 -22.28
CA ASP A 162 -0.38 -6.14 -22.19
C ASP A 162 0.17 -4.73 -22.50
N GLU A 163 -0.43 -3.99 -23.44
CA GLU A 163 -0.10 -2.59 -23.72
C GLU A 163 -0.37 -1.69 -22.51
N ARG A 164 -1.50 -1.93 -21.80
CA ARG A 164 -1.84 -1.16 -20.61
C ARG A 164 -0.90 -1.51 -19.45
N LEU A 165 -0.51 -2.78 -19.28
CA LEU A 165 0.49 -3.20 -18.31
C LEU A 165 1.83 -2.52 -18.54
N ALA A 166 2.28 -2.38 -19.81
CA ALA A 166 3.51 -1.68 -20.14
C ALA A 166 3.45 -0.19 -19.76
N ARG A 167 2.33 0.51 -20.05
CA ARG A 167 2.13 1.91 -19.64
C ARG A 167 2.08 2.08 -18.11
N ILE A 168 1.40 1.18 -17.41
CA ILE A 168 1.36 1.16 -15.95
C ILE A 168 2.77 0.99 -15.38
N ALA A 169 3.55 0.06 -15.93
CA ALA A 169 4.92 -0.21 -15.51
C ALA A 169 5.84 1.01 -15.74
N GLU A 170 5.73 1.68 -16.88
CA GLU A 170 6.48 2.89 -17.22
C GLU A 170 6.10 4.08 -16.30
N ALA A 171 4.82 4.17 -15.92
CA ALA A 171 4.33 5.23 -15.05
C ALA A 171 4.67 5.02 -13.57
N SER A 172 4.96 3.77 -13.18
CA SER A 172 5.20 3.38 -11.79
C SER A 172 6.67 3.56 -11.39
N SER A 173 6.88 3.84 -10.11
CA SER A 173 8.18 3.71 -9.42
C SER A 173 7.95 3.13 -8.02
N GLY A 174 9.04 2.79 -7.30
CA GLY A 174 8.94 2.11 -6.02
C GLY A 174 8.49 0.65 -6.16
N PHE A 175 7.22 0.44 -6.46
CA PHE A 175 6.66 -0.88 -6.79
C PHE A 175 5.42 -0.73 -7.68
N LEU A 176 5.03 -1.84 -8.32
CA LEU A 176 3.77 -1.95 -9.06
C LEU A 176 2.74 -2.67 -8.18
N TYR A 177 1.58 -2.04 -8.00
CA TYR A 177 0.49 -2.65 -7.24
C TYR A 177 -0.39 -3.50 -8.15
N LEU A 178 -0.43 -4.81 -7.93
CA LEU A 178 -1.24 -5.75 -8.70
C LEU A 178 -2.50 -6.13 -7.93
N ILE A 179 -3.65 -5.75 -8.47
CA ILE A 179 -4.96 -6.18 -7.98
C ILE A 179 -5.15 -7.64 -8.37
N SER A 180 -5.34 -8.52 -7.38
CA SER A 180 -5.49 -9.97 -7.63
C SER A 180 -6.85 -10.36 -8.19
N ARG A 181 -7.89 -9.53 -8.02
CA ARG A 181 -9.28 -9.82 -8.40
C ARG A 181 -10.00 -8.60 -8.94
N ASN A 182 -10.99 -8.82 -9.79
CA ASN A 182 -11.97 -7.80 -10.17
C ASN A 182 -13.00 -7.60 -9.04
N GLY A 183 -13.42 -6.35 -8.85
CA GLY A 183 -14.45 -5.95 -7.87
C GLY A 183 -13.88 -5.17 -6.69
N VAL A 184 -14.76 -4.79 -5.76
CA VAL A 184 -14.41 -4.02 -4.57
C VAL A 184 -13.67 -4.86 -3.52
N THR A 185 -12.91 -4.20 -2.65
CA THR A 185 -12.10 -4.83 -1.59
C THR A 185 -12.97 -5.66 -0.63
N GLY A 186 -12.46 -6.85 -0.25
CA GLY A 186 -13.10 -7.73 0.74
C GLY A 186 -12.27 -9.01 0.94
N ALA A 187 -12.25 -9.53 2.17
CA ALA A 187 -11.55 -10.77 2.50
C ALA A 187 -12.22 -11.98 1.81
N LYS A 188 -11.40 -12.86 1.21
CA LYS A 188 -11.83 -14.15 0.64
C LYS A 188 -10.82 -15.23 1.01
N ASP A 189 -11.26 -16.48 1.10
CA ASP A 189 -10.43 -17.55 1.62
C ASP A 189 -9.38 -18.09 0.63
N GLN A 190 -9.59 -17.91 -0.68
CA GLN A 190 -8.70 -18.44 -1.72
C GLN A 190 -8.22 -17.36 -2.68
N LEU A 191 -6.97 -17.48 -3.14
CA LEU A 191 -6.43 -16.67 -4.24
C LEU A 191 -7.00 -17.14 -5.58
N PRO A 192 -7.11 -16.27 -6.60
CA PRO A 192 -7.53 -16.67 -7.95
C PRO A 192 -6.55 -17.64 -8.58
N ASP A 193 -7.07 -18.64 -9.31
CA ASP A 193 -6.26 -19.65 -9.99
C ASP A 193 -5.40 -19.05 -11.13
N ASP A 194 -5.82 -17.94 -11.71
CA ASP A 194 -5.13 -17.24 -12.78
C ASP A 194 -4.05 -16.26 -12.29
N LEU A 195 -3.95 -16.03 -10.97
CA LEU A 195 -2.98 -15.09 -10.38
C LEU A 195 -1.52 -15.37 -10.80
N PRO A 196 -1.01 -16.62 -10.83
CA PRO A 196 0.35 -16.89 -11.29
C PRO A 196 0.59 -16.46 -12.74
N SER A 197 -0.40 -16.63 -13.62
CA SER A 197 -0.30 -16.20 -15.02
C SER A 197 -0.29 -14.68 -15.15
N LEU A 198 -1.09 -13.99 -14.35
CA LEU A 198 -1.15 -12.53 -14.29
C LEU A 198 0.17 -11.95 -13.79
N VAL A 199 0.74 -12.48 -12.72
CA VAL A 199 2.05 -12.04 -12.20
C VAL A 199 3.14 -12.23 -13.27
N ARG A 200 3.16 -13.37 -13.98
CA ARG A 200 4.10 -13.58 -15.09
C ARG A 200 3.92 -12.56 -16.23
N ARG A 201 2.68 -12.19 -16.55
CA ARG A 201 2.42 -11.14 -17.56
C ARG A 201 3.01 -9.79 -17.13
N VAL A 202 2.77 -9.38 -15.89
CA VAL A 202 3.34 -8.14 -15.32
C VAL A 202 4.87 -8.20 -15.32
N ARG A 203 5.45 -9.32 -14.91
CA ARG A 203 6.92 -9.48 -14.85
C ARG A 203 7.62 -9.37 -16.21
N ARG A 204 6.92 -9.59 -17.33
CA ARG A 204 7.49 -9.39 -18.68
C ARG A 204 7.71 -7.92 -19.01
N VAL A 205 6.95 -7.02 -18.40
CA VAL A 205 6.97 -5.58 -18.75
C VAL A 205 7.66 -4.73 -17.69
N THR A 206 8.04 -5.29 -16.52
CA THR A 206 8.69 -4.51 -15.46
C THR A 206 9.71 -5.32 -14.66
N GLN A 207 10.74 -4.61 -14.16
CA GLN A 207 11.68 -5.09 -13.14
C GLN A 207 11.33 -4.52 -11.73
N LEU A 208 10.30 -3.67 -11.63
CA LEU A 208 9.83 -3.18 -10.35
C LEU A 208 9.34 -4.33 -9.47
N PRO A 209 9.44 -4.21 -8.15
CA PRO A 209 8.77 -5.10 -7.23
C PRO A 209 7.26 -5.16 -7.53
N ILE A 210 6.67 -6.35 -7.45
CA ILE A 210 5.23 -6.54 -7.62
C ILE A 210 4.64 -6.82 -6.26
N ALA A 211 3.77 -5.92 -5.79
CA ALA A 211 2.99 -6.06 -4.57
C ALA A 211 1.57 -6.50 -4.94
N VAL A 212 1.15 -7.68 -4.45
CA VAL A 212 -0.18 -8.23 -4.75
C VAL A 212 -1.15 -7.94 -3.62
N GLY A 213 -2.28 -7.33 -3.97
CA GLY A 213 -3.33 -6.95 -3.02
C GLY A 213 -4.73 -7.40 -3.45
N PHE A 214 -5.73 -6.98 -2.68
CA PHE A 214 -7.16 -7.28 -2.81
C PHE A 214 -7.57 -8.69 -2.33
N GLY A 215 -8.12 -8.70 -1.11
CA GLY A 215 -8.69 -9.89 -0.48
C GLY A 215 -7.70 -10.76 0.28
N ILE A 216 -6.44 -10.34 0.39
CA ILE A 216 -5.44 -11.05 1.19
C ILE A 216 -5.67 -10.73 2.67
N SER A 217 -5.89 -11.77 3.46
CA SER A 217 -6.23 -11.64 4.88
C SER A 217 -5.62 -12.75 5.75
N LEU A 218 -5.28 -13.90 5.16
CA LEU A 218 -4.84 -15.09 5.88
C LEU A 218 -3.36 -15.39 5.64
N PRO A 219 -2.62 -15.88 6.64
CA PRO A 219 -1.23 -16.29 6.51
C PRO A 219 -1.00 -17.30 5.37
N GLY A 220 -1.93 -18.24 5.17
CA GLY A 220 -1.84 -19.22 4.08
C GLY A 220 -1.82 -18.59 2.69
N GLN A 221 -2.60 -17.51 2.47
CA GLN A 221 -2.59 -16.77 1.22
C GLN A 221 -1.24 -16.06 1.01
N VAL A 222 -0.69 -15.47 2.07
CA VAL A 222 0.64 -14.83 2.05
C VAL A 222 1.73 -15.85 1.72
N SER A 223 1.70 -17.04 2.32
CA SER A 223 2.66 -18.12 2.00
C SER A 223 2.62 -18.54 0.52
N ILE A 224 1.42 -18.60 -0.08
CA ILE A 224 1.26 -18.94 -1.50
C ILE A 224 1.91 -17.86 -2.39
N LEU A 225 1.78 -16.59 -2.01
CA LEU A 225 2.39 -15.47 -2.75
C LEU A 225 3.92 -15.46 -2.69
N GLY A 226 4.53 -16.05 -1.67
CA GLY A 226 5.98 -16.03 -1.45
C GLY A 226 6.84 -16.57 -2.60
N GLY A 227 6.26 -17.38 -3.50
CA GLY A 227 6.92 -17.85 -4.73
C GLY A 227 6.58 -17.04 -5.99
N LEU A 228 5.61 -16.11 -5.91
CA LEU A 228 5.03 -15.44 -7.07
C LEU A 228 5.32 -13.93 -7.10
N ALA A 229 5.20 -13.25 -5.97
CA ALA A 229 5.26 -11.79 -5.86
C ALA A 229 6.38 -11.33 -4.91
N ASP A 230 6.70 -10.04 -4.96
CA ASP A 230 7.72 -9.45 -4.09
C ASP A 230 7.12 -8.95 -2.76
N ALA A 231 5.82 -8.68 -2.71
CA ALA A 231 5.10 -8.33 -1.49
C ALA A 231 3.62 -8.75 -1.53
N ALA A 232 3.04 -8.96 -0.35
CA ALA A 232 1.61 -9.04 -0.13
C ALA A 232 1.09 -7.72 0.44
N VAL A 233 -0.05 -7.21 -0.07
CA VAL A 233 -0.73 -6.04 0.48
C VAL A 233 -1.96 -6.47 1.26
N VAL A 234 -2.05 -6.04 2.51
CA VAL A 234 -3.15 -6.35 3.42
C VAL A 234 -3.78 -5.06 3.93
N GLY A 235 -5.05 -4.86 3.59
CA GLY A 235 -5.80 -3.66 3.97
C GLY A 235 -7.05 -3.98 4.79
N SER A 236 -8.13 -4.42 4.14
CA SER A 236 -9.44 -4.61 4.77
C SER A 236 -9.41 -5.44 6.06
N ALA A 237 -8.51 -6.44 6.13
CA ALA A 237 -8.35 -7.27 7.32
C ALA A 237 -7.80 -6.47 8.51
N LEU A 238 -6.85 -5.55 8.27
CA LEU A 238 -6.29 -4.66 9.31
C LEU A 238 -7.31 -3.62 9.73
N VAL A 239 -7.99 -2.99 8.78
CA VAL A 239 -9.05 -2.00 9.05
C VAL A 239 -10.21 -2.64 9.86
N ALA A 240 -10.55 -3.90 9.58
CA ALA A 240 -11.56 -4.62 10.35
C ALA A 240 -11.12 -4.90 11.80
N GLU A 241 -9.83 -5.09 12.07
CA GLU A 241 -9.32 -5.20 13.46
C GLU A 241 -9.50 -3.87 14.21
N ILE A 242 -9.25 -2.74 13.54
CA ILE A 242 -9.48 -1.40 14.13
C ILE A 242 -10.96 -1.22 14.46
N GLU A 243 -11.86 -1.56 13.52
CA GLU A 243 -13.31 -1.41 13.68
C GLU A 243 -13.87 -2.23 14.86
N ARG A 244 -13.32 -3.43 15.11
CA ARG A 244 -13.80 -4.36 16.16
C ARG A 244 -13.22 -4.08 17.53
N ALA A 245 -12.09 -3.39 17.59
CA ALA A 245 -11.37 -3.21 18.84
C ALA A 245 -12.11 -2.26 19.80
N PRO A 246 -12.15 -2.57 21.11
CA PRO A 246 -12.85 -1.74 22.09
C PRO A 246 -12.11 -0.44 22.43
N SER A 247 -10.83 -0.32 22.05
CA SER A 247 -10.00 0.86 22.28
C SER A 247 -8.85 0.94 21.28
N PRO A 248 -8.23 2.12 21.05
CA PRO A 248 -7.05 2.25 20.22
C PRO A 248 -5.88 1.36 20.65
N GLN A 249 -5.68 1.18 21.95
CA GLN A 249 -4.63 0.30 22.47
C GLN A 249 -4.88 -1.17 22.13
N ALA A 250 -6.12 -1.64 22.26
CA ALA A 250 -6.50 -2.98 21.85
C ALA A 250 -6.37 -3.17 20.32
N ALA A 251 -6.73 -2.14 19.54
CA ALA A 251 -6.53 -2.15 18.09
C ALA A 251 -5.04 -2.29 17.71
N ALA A 252 -4.16 -1.49 18.32
CA ALA A 252 -2.72 -1.56 18.08
C ALA A 252 -2.15 -2.95 18.39
N GLN A 253 -2.57 -3.58 19.48
CA GLN A 253 -2.17 -4.95 19.85
C GLN A 253 -2.66 -5.98 18.82
N ALA A 254 -3.91 -5.87 18.38
CA ALA A 254 -4.50 -6.75 17.35
C ALA A 254 -3.77 -6.60 16.00
N LEU A 255 -3.49 -5.36 15.58
CA LEU A 255 -2.73 -5.05 14.38
C LEU A 255 -1.33 -5.66 14.43
N ALA A 256 -0.61 -5.45 15.53
CA ALA A 256 0.74 -6.01 15.71
C ALA A 256 0.73 -7.54 15.66
N ALA A 257 -0.22 -8.20 16.33
CA ALA A 257 -0.35 -9.66 16.31
C ALA A 257 -0.66 -10.18 14.90
N ARG A 258 -1.56 -9.51 14.18
CA ARG A 258 -1.93 -9.85 12.80
C ARG A 258 -0.73 -9.71 11.87
N VAL A 259 -0.03 -8.57 11.90
CA VAL A 259 1.14 -8.32 11.05
C VAL A 259 2.27 -9.32 11.34
N LYS A 260 2.57 -9.62 12.60
CA LYS A 260 3.56 -10.65 12.96
C LYS A 260 3.21 -12.01 12.35
N SER A 261 1.94 -12.43 12.43
CA SER A 261 1.49 -13.70 11.85
C SER A 261 1.63 -13.73 10.32
N LEU A 262 1.28 -12.63 9.65
CA LEU A 262 1.40 -12.51 8.19
C LEU A 262 2.87 -12.43 7.75
N LYS A 263 3.72 -11.72 8.50
CA LYS A 263 5.16 -11.61 8.18
C LYS A 263 5.88 -12.96 8.34
N LEU A 264 5.56 -13.73 9.36
CA LEU A 264 6.06 -15.11 9.51
C LEU A 264 5.69 -15.99 8.31
N ALA A 265 4.48 -15.83 7.79
CA ALA A 265 4.04 -16.57 6.60
C ALA A 265 4.76 -16.10 5.33
N ALA A 266 5.07 -14.81 5.22
CA ALA A 266 5.84 -14.24 4.11
C ALA A 266 7.27 -14.80 4.04
N THR A 267 7.91 -15.02 5.18
CA THR A 267 9.27 -15.60 5.25
C THR A 267 9.28 -17.11 5.06
N SER A 268 8.27 -17.82 5.55
CA SER A 268 8.17 -19.29 5.49
C SER A 268 7.84 -19.82 4.09
N GLY A 269 7.15 -19.04 3.24
CA GLY A 269 6.75 -19.42 1.88
C GLY A 269 7.93 -19.59 0.91
N LEU A 270 9.09 -19.06 1.22
CA LEU A 270 10.26 -19.01 0.33
C LEU A 270 11.14 -20.27 0.39
N SER A 271 11.00 -21.10 1.43
CA SER A 271 11.72 -22.38 1.52
C SER A 271 11.30 -23.41 0.44
N ARG A 272 10.34 -23.06 -0.42
CA ARG A 272 9.86 -23.88 -1.54
C ARG A 272 10.31 -23.42 -2.93
N ARG A 273 11.22 -22.42 -3.02
CA ARG A 273 11.86 -22.12 -4.31
C ARG A 273 12.82 -23.24 -4.66
N GLU A 274 12.47 -24.08 -5.62
CA GLU A 274 13.46 -24.93 -6.28
C GLU A 274 14.50 -24.00 -6.98
N PRO A 275 15.82 -24.26 -6.81
CA PRO A 275 16.83 -23.52 -7.53
C PRO A 275 16.79 -23.97 -8.99
N GLY A 276 16.21 -23.18 -9.89
CA GLY A 276 16.29 -23.37 -11.33
C GLY A 276 14.96 -23.57 -12.05
N ALA A 277 14.17 -22.55 -12.20
CA ALA A 277 13.17 -22.44 -13.25
C ALA A 277 13.25 -21.05 -13.90
#